data_72df0e3dc69c7f8d4346da81de18df8a
#
_entry.id   72df0e3dc69c7f8d4346da81de18df8a
#
_cell.length_a   1.000
_cell.length_b   1.000
_cell.length_c   1.000
_cell.angle_alpha   90.00
_cell.angle_beta   90.00
_cell.angle_gamma   90.00
#
_symmetry.space_group_name_H-M   'P 1'
#
loop_
_entity.id
_entity.type
_entity.pdbx_description
1 polymer ?
#
loop_
_entity_poly.entity_id
_entity_poly.type
_entity_poly.pdbx_seq_one_letter_code
_entity_poly.pdbx_strand_id
1 'polypeptide(L)'
;MSDESKADEKAAAKPAEEQAGEPEVVEEPKPEADAEPEKAAETKPSEDDDAAEFSITGSLPEPRVHLLAVLAAGVLVLDILTKVLSVAFLEDAEPIKLFGGVLYLTFVRNPGAAFGLAEGWTWILALIALGVVGFILWIARNLRSQGWAIGLGLVLGGAVGNLADRIFREPGPLRGHVVDFLSLFDPFGRVWPVFNVADMAIVCGGATIVVLALMQHDYDGTVHKEKKVEA
;
A
#
# COMPACT_ATOMS: atom_id res chain seq x y z
N MET A 1 -63.50 -9.31 -16.21
CA MET A 1 -64.07 -9.48 -14.87
C MET A 1 -62.93 -9.10 -13.96
N SER A 2 -62.91 -7.84 -13.58
CA SER A 2 -63.52 -7.30 -12.35
C SER A 2 -62.55 -7.55 -11.20
N ASP A 3 -62.06 -6.70 -10.42
CA ASP A 3 -62.39 -5.32 -10.07
C ASP A 3 -61.39 -4.91 -9.02
N GLU A 4 -60.85 -3.71 -9.10
CA GLU A 4 -60.99 -2.65 -8.12
C GLU A 4 -60.59 -2.99 -6.68
N SER A 5 -59.93 -2.22 -5.87
CA SER A 5 -60.01 -0.78 -5.70
C SER A 5 -59.29 -0.42 -4.39
N LYS A 6 -58.82 0.83 -4.38
CA LYS A 6 -58.73 1.84 -3.31
C LYS A 6 -57.55 1.73 -2.36
N ALA A 7 -56.66 2.72 -2.34
CA ALA A 7 -56.72 4.16 -2.06
C ALA A 7 -57.26 4.46 -0.65
N ASP A 8 -56.46 5.11 0.14
CA ASP A 8 -56.69 6.30 0.97
C ASP A 8 -55.46 6.55 1.83
N GLU A 9 -54.79 7.61 1.67
CA GLU A 9 -54.99 9.02 1.98
C GLU A 9 -54.63 9.39 3.43
N LYS A 10 -53.75 10.40 3.50
CA LYS A 10 -53.69 11.49 4.50
C LYS A 10 -53.07 11.20 5.88
N ALA A 11 -52.17 11.94 6.40
CA ALA A 11 -52.22 13.40 6.59
C ALA A 11 -50.85 13.95 7.02
N ALA A 12 -50.66 15.15 6.60
CA ALA A 12 -49.64 16.11 7.00
C ALA A 12 -49.80 16.59 8.45
N ALA A 13 -48.69 16.89 9.09
CA ALA A 13 -48.63 17.90 10.14
C ALA A 13 -47.23 18.50 10.23
N LYS A 14 -47.10 19.76 9.86
CA LYS A 14 -46.16 20.80 10.30
C LYS A 14 -47.01 21.78 11.13
N PRO A 15 -46.43 22.76 11.83
CA PRO A 15 -45.14 22.99 12.46
C PRO A 15 -45.31 23.49 13.94
N ALA A 16 -44.19 23.66 14.64
CA ALA A 16 -44.14 24.58 15.77
C ALA A 16 -42.79 25.33 15.75
N GLU A 17 -42.90 26.61 15.48
CA GLU A 17 -41.94 27.66 15.81
C GLU A 17 -41.98 27.92 17.33
N GLU A 18 -40.80 28.11 17.93
CA GLU A 18 -40.63 28.93 19.16
C GLU A 18 -39.16 29.34 19.22
N GLN A 19 -38.91 30.53 18.85
CA GLN A 19 -38.67 31.79 19.56
C GLN A 19 -37.27 31.93 20.16
N ALA A 20 -36.62 32.93 19.64
CA ALA A 20 -35.38 33.60 19.97
C ALA A 20 -35.23 33.94 21.47
N GLY A 21 -34.00 33.80 21.92
CA GLY A 21 -33.48 34.46 23.11
C GLY A 21 -32.15 35.10 22.77
N GLU A 22 -32.12 36.41 22.69
CA GLU A 22 -30.93 37.24 22.51
C GLU A 22 -30.01 37.23 23.74
N PRO A 23 -28.73 37.55 23.58
CA PRO A 23 -27.72 37.39 24.61
C PRO A 23 -27.61 38.62 25.49
N GLU A 24 -27.44 38.35 26.77
CA GLU A 24 -27.14 39.33 27.81
C GLU A 24 -25.65 39.73 27.74
N VAL A 25 -25.46 41.04 27.54
CA VAL A 25 -24.16 41.73 27.57
C VAL A 25 -23.75 41.89 29.01
N VAL A 26 -22.60 41.35 29.42
CA VAL A 26 -21.94 41.66 30.69
C VAL A 26 -20.71 42.49 30.42
N GLU A 27 -20.72 43.70 31.01
CA GLU A 27 -19.71 44.74 30.95
C GLU A 27 -18.36 44.28 31.55
N GLU A 28 -17.29 44.69 30.87
CA GLU A 28 -15.93 44.72 31.38
C GLU A 28 -15.72 45.85 32.38
N PRO A 29 -14.94 45.67 33.44
CA PRO A 29 -14.34 46.77 34.16
C PRO A 29 -12.89 47.02 33.66
N LYS A 30 -12.65 48.28 33.35
CA LYS A 30 -11.37 48.86 32.91
C LYS A 30 -10.46 49.14 34.12
N PRO A 31 -9.13 49.28 33.88
CA PRO A 31 -8.09 49.08 34.87
C PRO A 31 -7.74 50.33 35.67
N GLU A 32 -7.31 50.15 36.89
CA GLU A 32 -6.58 51.17 37.66
C GLU A 32 -5.08 50.93 37.59
N ALA A 33 -4.40 52.03 37.36
CA ALA A 33 -2.96 52.17 37.19
C ALA A 33 -2.27 52.27 38.55
N ASP A 34 -0.91 52.13 38.46
CA ASP A 34 0.13 52.56 39.37
C ASP A 34 0.58 51.64 40.50
N ALA A 35 1.63 50.90 40.24
CA ALA A 35 2.76 50.75 41.18
C ALA A 35 4.04 50.39 40.41
N GLU A 36 5.02 51.28 40.49
CA GLU A 36 6.38 51.19 39.96
C GLU A 36 7.23 50.13 40.70
N PRO A 37 8.36 49.72 40.13
CA PRO A 37 8.92 48.38 40.24
C PRO A 37 9.96 48.25 41.33
N GLU A 38 9.88 47.20 42.08
CA GLU A 38 10.95 46.73 42.95
C GLU A 38 11.94 45.87 42.17
N LYS A 39 13.15 46.34 42.14
CA LYS A 39 14.34 45.85 41.49
C LYS A 39 14.74 44.48 42.05
N ALA A 40 14.28 43.39 41.45
CA ALA A 40 14.74 42.05 41.77
C ALA A 40 15.90 41.65 40.83
N ALA A 41 16.97 41.20 41.44
CA ALA A 41 18.27 40.91 40.90
C ALA A 41 18.20 39.96 39.67
N GLU A 42 18.91 40.33 38.63
CA GLU A 42 19.28 39.46 37.51
C GLU A 42 20.12 38.29 38.04
N THR A 43 19.52 37.16 38.25
CA THR A 43 20.23 35.88 38.20
C THR A 43 20.36 35.48 36.74
N LYS A 44 21.57 35.66 36.22
CA LYS A 44 21.98 35.05 34.95
C LYS A 44 21.70 33.55 35.00
N PRO A 45 21.04 32.96 33.99
CA PRO A 45 21.03 31.51 33.85
C PRO A 45 22.45 31.08 33.56
N SER A 46 22.94 30.11 34.33
CA SER A 46 24.19 29.41 34.07
C SER A 46 24.16 28.76 32.68
N GLU A 47 25.12 29.09 31.88
CA GLU A 47 25.40 28.49 30.54
C GLU A 47 25.98 27.08 30.68
N ASP A 48 25.30 26.19 31.37
CA ASP A 48 25.67 24.76 31.49
C ASP A 48 24.49 23.84 31.27
N ASP A 49 23.51 24.21 30.42
CA ASP A 49 22.63 23.26 29.78
C ASP A 49 23.35 22.74 28.53
N ASP A 50 24.16 21.71 28.74
CA ASP A 50 24.59 20.77 27.70
C ASP A 50 23.34 20.20 26.98
N ALA A 51 22.66 21.01 26.19
CA ALA A 51 21.84 20.54 25.08
C ALA A 51 22.83 19.83 24.16
N ALA A 52 22.97 18.51 24.34
CA ALA A 52 23.65 17.66 23.39
C ALA A 52 23.03 17.90 22.02
N GLU A 53 23.59 18.86 21.31
CA GLU A 53 23.31 19.14 19.91
C GLU A 53 23.61 17.84 19.17
N PHE A 54 22.54 17.06 18.92
CA PHE A 54 22.62 15.85 18.12
C PHE A 54 22.95 16.27 16.70
N SER A 55 24.20 16.60 16.49
CA SER A 55 24.75 16.93 15.20
C SER A 55 24.84 15.65 14.38
N ILE A 56 23.86 15.45 13.51
CA ILE A 56 23.93 14.44 12.45
C ILE A 56 25.00 14.93 11.46
N THR A 57 26.28 14.70 11.78
CA THR A 57 27.42 14.92 10.89
C THR A 57 27.54 13.75 9.92
N GLY A 58 26.58 13.64 9.00
CA GLY A 58 26.61 12.68 7.91
C GLY A 58 25.70 13.15 6.80
N SER A 59 26.21 13.26 5.57
CA SER A 59 25.36 13.46 4.41
C SER A 59 24.39 12.27 4.33
N LEU A 60 23.08 12.54 4.24
CA LEU A 60 22.09 11.48 4.02
C LEU A 60 22.47 10.68 2.76
N PRO A 61 22.30 9.34 2.77
CA PRO A 61 22.56 8.52 1.59
C PRO A 61 21.81 9.05 0.36
N GLU A 62 22.36 8.83 -0.82
CA GLU A 62 21.72 9.28 -2.07
C GLU A 62 20.34 8.63 -2.26
N PRO A 63 19.37 9.34 -2.88
CA PRO A 63 18.07 8.78 -3.20
C PRO A 63 18.18 7.54 -4.10
N ARG A 64 17.47 6.47 -3.76
CA ARG A 64 17.49 5.18 -4.49
C ARG A 64 16.27 4.96 -5.38
N VAL A 65 15.54 6.03 -5.72
CA VAL A 65 14.33 5.96 -6.56
C VAL A 65 14.63 5.39 -7.95
N HIS A 66 15.79 5.72 -8.53
CA HIS A 66 16.19 5.18 -9.83
C HIS A 66 16.34 3.65 -9.80
N LEU A 67 16.93 3.10 -8.73
CA LEU A 67 17.07 1.66 -8.56
C LEU A 67 15.69 0.98 -8.46
N LEU A 68 14.80 1.54 -7.66
CA LEU A 68 13.41 1.08 -7.55
C LEU A 68 12.74 1.08 -8.92
N ALA A 69 12.82 2.19 -9.67
CA ALA A 69 12.18 2.33 -10.97
C ALA A 69 12.70 1.34 -12.01
N VAL A 70 14.03 1.14 -12.07
CA VAL A 70 14.66 0.18 -12.99
C VAL A 70 14.24 -1.26 -12.68
N LEU A 71 14.22 -1.63 -11.40
CA LEU A 71 13.79 -2.97 -10.99
C LEU A 71 12.29 -3.18 -11.26
N ALA A 72 11.45 -2.21 -10.93
CA ALA A 72 10.02 -2.29 -11.22
C ALA A 72 9.73 -2.42 -12.72
N ALA A 73 10.42 -1.63 -13.55
CA ALA A 73 10.31 -1.72 -15.01
C ALA A 73 10.80 -3.09 -15.53
N GLY A 74 11.92 -3.59 -15.02
CA GLY A 74 12.45 -4.89 -15.41
C GLY A 74 11.50 -6.04 -15.08
N VAL A 75 10.93 -6.05 -13.87
CA VAL A 75 9.92 -7.04 -13.46
C VAL A 75 8.68 -6.94 -14.34
N LEU A 76 8.18 -5.73 -14.57
CA LEU A 76 6.99 -5.50 -15.40
C LEU A 76 7.18 -6.00 -16.82
N VAL A 77 8.32 -5.68 -17.45
CA VAL A 77 8.64 -6.15 -18.80
C VAL A 77 8.73 -7.68 -18.84
N LEU A 78 9.40 -8.28 -17.87
CA LEU A 78 9.53 -9.74 -17.81
C LEU A 78 8.17 -10.42 -17.59
N ASP A 79 7.33 -9.86 -16.70
CA ASP A 79 5.98 -10.37 -16.44
C ASP A 79 5.11 -10.30 -17.69
N ILE A 80 5.05 -9.14 -18.35
CA ILE A 80 4.27 -8.98 -19.59
C ILE A 80 4.76 -9.94 -20.67
N LEU A 81 6.06 -10.02 -20.87
CA LEU A 81 6.65 -10.90 -21.90
C LEU A 81 6.30 -12.36 -21.65
N THR A 82 6.49 -12.85 -20.41
CA THR A 82 6.19 -14.24 -20.06
C THR A 82 4.70 -14.55 -20.15
N LYS A 83 3.83 -13.63 -19.76
CA LYS A 83 2.37 -13.77 -19.92
C LYS A 83 1.93 -13.81 -21.38
N VAL A 84 2.51 -12.96 -22.24
CA VAL A 84 2.23 -12.98 -23.69
C VAL A 84 2.68 -14.31 -24.31
N LEU A 85 3.86 -14.79 -23.95
CA LEU A 85 4.35 -16.09 -24.42
C LEU A 85 3.46 -17.24 -23.91
N SER A 86 3.01 -17.16 -22.66
CA SER A 86 2.11 -18.17 -22.08
C SER A 86 0.78 -18.21 -22.80
N VAL A 87 0.18 -17.06 -23.11
CA VAL A 87 -1.06 -17.01 -23.94
C VAL A 87 -0.81 -17.62 -25.31
N ALA A 88 0.33 -17.30 -25.95
CA ALA A 88 0.60 -17.75 -27.31
C ALA A 88 0.90 -19.26 -27.42
N PHE A 89 1.46 -19.89 -26.39
CA PHE A 89 1.98 -21.24 -26.47
C PHE A 89 1.36 -22.24 -25.49
N LEU A 90 0.68 -21.78 -24.44
CA LEU A 90 0.16 -22.66 -23.37
C LEU A 90 -1.37 -22.66 -23.27
N GLU A 91 -2.09 -21.70 -23.87
CA GLU A 91 -3.53 -21.52 -23.63
C GLU A 91 -4.33 -22.78 -23.99
N ASP A 92 -4.00 -23.44 -25.12
CA ASP A 92 -4.67 -24.66 -25.58
C ASP A 92 -3.75 -25.90 -25.54
N ALA A 93 -2.64 -25.83 -24.79
CA ALA A 93 -1.66 -26.88 -24.73
C ALA A 93 -1.78 -27.73 -23.45
N GLU A 94 -1.33 -28.98 -23.55
CA GLU A 94 -1.18 -29.83 -22.37
C GLU A 94 -0.04 -29.28 -21.48
N PRO A 95 -0.18 -29.39 -20.15
CA PRO A 95 0.85 -28.93 -19.23
C PRO A 95 2.22 -29.55 -19.48
N ILE A 96 3.25 -28.72 -19.59
CA ILE A 96 4.62 -29.16 -19.83
C ILE A 96 5.31 -29.45 -18.50
N LYS A 97 5.71 -30.71 -18.32
CA LYS A 97 6.41 -31.16 -17.11
C LYS A 97 7.91 -30.82 -17.20
N LEU A 98 8.44 -30.08 -16.22
CA LEU A 98 9.83 -29.72 -16.09
C LEU A 98 10.45 -30.30 -14.80
N PHE A 99 11.76 -30.47 -14.77
CA PHE A 99 12.55 -30.91 -13.62
C PHE A 99 11.96 -32.13 -12.89
N GLY A 100 11.54 -33.15 -13.66
CA GLY A 100 10.98 -34.37 -13.07
C GLY A 100 9.61 -34.22 -12.41
N GLY A 101 8.93 -33.06 -12.58
CA GLY A 101 7.62 -32.77 -12.00
C GLY A 101 7.64 -31.85 -10.78
N VAL A 102 8.77 -31.20 -10.53
CA VAL A 102 8.85 -30.12 -9.52
C VAL A 102 8.17 -28.86 -10.03
N LEU A 103 8.28 -28.58 -11.33
CA LEU A 103 7.68 -27.44 -12.00
C LEU A 103 6.90 -27.88 -13.22
N TYR A 104 5.75 -27.24 -13.44
CA TYR A 104 4.96 -27.38 -14.65
C TYR A 104 4.71 -26.01 -15.27
N LEU A 105 4.75 -25.95 -16.61
CA LEU A 105 4.17 -24.85 -17.35
C LEU A 105 2.75 -25.24 -17.73
N THR A 106 1.80 -24.47 -17.29
CA THR A 106 0.35 -24.66 -17.52
C THR A 106 -0.26 -23.30 -17.85
N PHE A 107 -1.54 -23.24 -18.08
CA PHE A 107 -2.22 -21.98 -18.37
C PHE A 107 -3.51 -21.86 -17.56
N VAL A 108 -3.65 -20.74 -16.85
CA VAL A 108 -4.85 -20.43 -16.09
C VAL A 108 -5.18 -18.94 -16.23
N ARG A 109 -6.42 -18.62 -16.52
CA ARG A 109 -6.99 -17.27 -16.41
C ARG A 109 -7.60 -17.10 -15.04
N ASN A 110 -6.86 -16.46 -14.13
CA ASN A 110 -7.21 -16.36 -12.72
C ASN A 110 -8.07 -15.10 -12.44
N PRO A 111 -9.36 -15.25 -12.08
CA PRO A 111 -10.22 -14.11 -11.73
C PRO A 111 -9.92 -13.52 -10.36
N GLY A 112 -8.92 -14.05 -9.64
CA GLY A 112 -8.56 -13.59 -8.29
C GLY A 112 -8.82 -14.61 -7.21
N ALA A 113 -9.07 -15.84 -7.60
CA ALA A 113 -9.35 -16.94 -6.70
C ALA A 113 -8.10 -17.77 -6.41
N ALA A 114 -7.24 -17.31 -5.51
CA ALA A 114 -6.48 -18.29 -4.76
C ALA A 114 -7.50 -19.16 -3.99
N PHE A 115 -7.62 -20.44 -4.37
CA PHE A 115 -8.56 -21.41 -3.77
C PHE A 115 -10.08 -21.16 -4.00
N GLY A 116 -10.49 -20.43 -5.04
CA GLY A 116 -11.91 -20.22 -5.36
C GLY A 116 -12.64 -19.20 -4.48
N LEU A 117 -11.94 -18.49 -3.59
CA LEU A 117 -12.57 -17.64 -2.57
C LEU A 117 -13.02 -16.25 -3.05
N ALA A 118 -12.64 -15.82 -4.24
CA ALA A 118 -12.88 -14.45 -4.69
C ALA A 118 -13.54 -14.33 -6.08
N GLU A 119 -14.31 -15.33 -6.51
CA GLU A 119 -15.12 -15.20 -7.71
C GLU A 119 -16.10 -14.02 -7.57
N GLY A 120 -16.01 -13.04 -8.47
CA GLY A 120 -16.82 -11.81 -8.45
C GLY A 120 -16.17 -10.62 -7.72
N TRP A 121 -15.07 -10.80 -6.99
CA TRP A 121 -14.38 -9.73 -6.21
C TRP A 121 -13.09 -9.23 -6.86
N THR A 122 -12.85 -9.58 -8.12
CA THR A 122 -11.64 -9.22 -8.90
C THR A 122 -11.31 -7.72 -8.83
N TRP A 123 -12.33 -6.87 -8.87
CA TRP A 123 -12.17 -5.41 -8.79
C TRP A 123 -11.59 -4.93 -7.46
N ILE A 124 -11.88 -5.62 -6.34
CA ILE A 124 -11.28 -5.28 -5.05
C ILE A 124 -9.79 -5.54 -5.07
N LEU A 125 -9.35 -6.64 -5.69
CA LEU A 125 -7.92 -6.94 -5.84
C LEU A 125 -7.22 -5.87 -6.70
N ALA A 126 -7.89 -5.34 -7.71
CA ALA A 126 -7.37 -4.23 -8.50
C ALA A 126 -7.24 -2.94 -7.67
N LEU A 127 -8.23 -2.63 -6.81
CA LEU A 127 -8.16 -1.49 -5.90
C LEU A 127 -7.05 -1.65 -4.84
N ILE A 128 -6.88 -2.85 -4.30
CA ILE A 128 -5.77 -3.14 -3.38
C ILE A 128 -4.43 -2.92 -4.07
N ALA A 129 -4.26 -3.44 -5.30
CA ALA A 129 -3.04 -3.23 -6.08
C ALA A 129 -2.78 -1.74 -6.35
N LEU A 130 -3.81 -0.96 -6.70
CA LEU A 130 -3.71 0.50 -6.85
C LEU A 130 -3.28 1.19 -5.55
N GLY A 131 -3.84 0.77 -4.42
CA GLY A 131 -3.44 1.27 -3.10
C GLY A 131 -1.97 0.98 -2.78
N VAL A 132 -1.51 -0.24 -3.06
CA VAL A 132 -0.10 -0.65 -2.89
C VAL A 132 0.82 0.18 -3.78
N VAL A 133 0.48 0.36 -5.06
CA VAL A 133 1.24 1.20 -6.00
C VAL A 133 1.33 2.64 -5.48
N GLY A 134 0.19 3.25 -5.09
CA GLY A 134 0.16 4.60 -4.53
C GLY A 134 1.02 4.74 -3.27
N PHE A 135 0.94 3.77 -2.37
CA PHE A 135 1.74 3.75 -1.14
C PHE A 135 3.24 3.64 -1.41
N ILE A 136 3.66 2.77 -2.34
CA ILE A 136 5.07 2.64 -2.72
C ILE A 136 5.58 3.92 -3.35
N LEU A 137 4.82 4.56 -4.24
CA LEU A 137 5.20 5.84 -4.85
C LEU A 137 5.30 6.97 -3.81
N TRP A 138 4.50 6.92 -2.76
CA TRP A 138 4.58 7.87 -1.65
C TRP A 138 5.86 7.67 -0.84
N ILE A 139 6.20 6.44 -0.45
CA ILE A 139 7.46 6.11 0.27
C ILE A 139 8.69 6.41 -0.58
N ALA A 140 8.63 6.17 -1.90
CA ALA A 140 9.74 6.34 -2.82
C ALA A 140 10.36 7.74 -2.79
N ARG A 141 9.60 8.78 -2.39
CA ARG A 141 10.07 10.15 -2.27
C ARG A 141 11.23 10.30 -1.26
N ASN A 142 11.23 9.47 -0.23
CA ASN A 142 12.22 9.52 0.85
C ASN A 142 13.12 8.27 0.87
N LEU A 143 13.08 7.45 -0.19
CA LEU A 143 13.78 6.18 -0.27
C LEU A 143 15.28 6.37 -0.49
N ARG A 144 16.09 5.94 0.48
CA ARG A 144 17.55 6.01 0.47
C ARG A 144 18.22 4.65 0.73
N SER A 145 17.52 3.70 1.34
CA SER A 145 18.01 2.35 1.56
C SER A 145 18.01 1.53 0.26
N GLN A 146 19.15 0.93 -0.07
CA GLN A 146 19.27 0.07 -1.24
C GLN A 146 18.42 -1.20 -1.11
N GLY A 147 18.41 -1.83 0.06
CA GLY A 147 17.62 -3.03 0.30
C GLY A 147 16.13 -2.77 0.15
N TRP A 148 15.62 -1.66 0.70
CA TRP A 148 14.24 -1.24 0.53
C TRP A 148 13.90 -0.89 -0.93
N ALA A 149 14.84 -0.27 -1.67
CA ALA A 149 14.65 0.00 -3.09
C ALA A 149 14.49 -1.29 -3.91
N ILE A 150 15.24 -2.34 -3.56
CA ILE A 150 15.10 -3.67 -4.18
C ILE A 150 13.74 -4.28 -3.83
N GLY A 151 13.41 -4.38 -2.54
CA GLY A 151 12.15 -4.97 -2.08
C GLY A 151 10.92 -4.25 -2.66
N LEU A 152 10.87 -2.92 -2.53
CA LEU A 152 9.77 -2.10 -3.05
C LEU A 152 9.70 -2.11 -4.59
N GLY A 153 10.85 -2.15 -5.28
CA GLY A 153 10.90 -2.24 -6.73
C GLY A 153 10.31 -3.55 -7.26
N LEU A 154 10.62 -4.68 -6.60
CA LEU A 154 10.04 -5.98 -6.91
C LEU A 154 8.52 -5.98 -6.68
N VAL A 155 8.07 -5.50 -5.51
CA VAL A 155 6.64 -5.42 -5.20
C VAL A 155 5.91 -4.50 -6.18
N LEU A 156 6.48 -3.34 -6.51
CA LEU A 156 5.88 -2.38 -7.44
C LEU A 156 5.72 -2.99 -8.84
N GLY A 157 6.79 -3.59 -9.37
CA GLY A 157 6.76 -4.22 -10.69
C GLY A 157 5.73 -5.33 -10.78
N GLY A 158 5.67 -6.22 -9.77
CA GLY A 158 4.69 -7.30 -9.69
C GLY A 158 3.26 -6.78 -9.52
N ALA A 159 3.05 -5.79 -8.63
CA ALA A 159 1.72 -5.21 -8.44
C ALA A 159 1.19 -4.54 -9.72
N VAL A 160 2.04 -3.79 -10.43
CA VAL A 160 1.67 -3.17 -11.72
C VAL A 160 1.44 -4.23 -12.80
N GLY A 161 2.22 -5.32 -12.86
CA GLY A 161 2.03 -6.43 -13.80
C GLY A 161 0.68 -7.11 -13.64
N ASN A 162 0.32 -7.48 -12.41
CA ASN A 162 -0.99 -8.08 -12.12
C ASN A 162 -2.15 -7.07 -12.24
N LEU A 163 -1.91 -5.80 -11.98
CA LEU A 163 -2.88 -4.73 -12.19
C LEU A 163 -3.13 -4.48 -13.69
N ALA A 164 -2.09 -4.54 -14.52
CA ALA A 164 -2.21 -4.41 -15.97
C ALA A 164 -3.15 -5.48 -16.54
N ASP A 165 -3.00 -6.74 -16.13
CA ASP A 165 -3.94 -7.79 -16.54
C ASP A 165 -5.38 -7.46 -16.13
N ARG A 166 -5.59 -6.98 -14.90
CA ARG A 166 -6.94 -6.64 -14.40
C ARG A 166 -7.58 -5.46 -15.12
N ILE A 167 -6.77 -4.55 -15.67
CA ILE A 167 -7.28 -3.38 -16.42
C ILE A 167 -7.51 -3.72 -17.88
N PHE A 168 -6.60 -4.46 -18.53
CA PHE A 168 -6.54 -4.58 -19.99
C PHE A 168 -7.03 -5.92 -20.54
N ARG A 169 -7.20 -6.96 -19.70
CA ARG A 169 -7.72 -8.26 -20.14
C ARG A 169 -9.22 -8.36 -19.92
N GLU A 170 -9.81 -9.38 -20.54
CA GLU A 170 -11.22 -9.72 -20.35
C GLU A 170 -11.48 -10.26 -18.94
N PRO A 171 -12.71 -10.04 -18.42
CA PRO A 171 -13.93 -9.55 -19.09
C PRO A 171 -14.06 -8.01 -19.16
N GLY A 172 -13.08 -7.25 -18.71
CA GLY A 172 -13.10 -5.80 -18.84
C GLY A 172 -12.36 -5.06 -17.70
N PRO A 173 -12.37 -3.73 -17.71
CA PRO A 173 -11.55 -2.93 -16.78
C PRO A 173 -11.81 -3.26 -15.31
N LEU A 174 -10.73 -3.41 -14.55
CA LEU A 174 -10.69 -3.80 -13.13
C LEU A 174 -11.21 -5.21 -12.82
N ARG A 175 -11.68 -5.96 -13.81
CA ARG A 175 -12.20 -7.32 -13.69
C ARG A 175 -11.42 -8.33 -14.51
N GLY A 176 -10.42 -7.89 -15.26
CA GLY A 176 -9.59 -8.74 -16.10
C GLY A 176 -8.95 -9.87 -15.30
N HIS A 177 -8.84 -11.04 -15.93
CA HIS A 177 -8.23 -12.20 -15.33
C HIS A 177 -6.72 -12.16 -15.49
N VAL A 178 -6.00 -12.43 -14.40
CA VAL A 178 -4.54 -12.53 -14.42
C VAL A 178 -4.13 -13.83 -15.12
N VAL A 179 -3.09 -13.77 -15.95
CA VAL A 179 -2.51 -14.96 -16.58
C VAL A 179 -1.49 -15.58 -15.63
N ASP A 180 -1.79 -16.79 -15.17
CA ASP A 180 -0.92 -17.62 -14.34
C ASP A 180 -0.46 -18.83 -15.14
N PHE A 181 0.83 -19.22 -15.02
CA PHE A 181 1.39 -20.25 -15.88
C PHE A 181 2.46 -21.13 -15.23
N LEU A 182 2.86 -20.86 -14.00
CA LEU A 182 3.80 -21.66 -13.23
C LEU A 182 3.06 -22.46 -12.17
N SER A 183 3.27 -23.77 -12.12
CA SER A 183 2.67 -24.64 -11.10
C SER A 183 3.71 -25.54 -10.46
N LEU A 184 3.73 -25.65 -9.14
CA LEU A 184 4.68 -26.47 -8.39
C LEU A 184 4.04 -27.81 -8.03
N PHE A 185 4.78 -28.90 -8.31
CA PHE A 185 4.49 -30.28 -7.92
C PHE A 185 3.24 -30.92 -8.54
N ASP A 186 2.36 -30.14 -9.14
CA ASP A 186 1.11 -30.59 -9.77
C ASP A 186 0.72 -29.66 -10.91
N PRO A 187 0.28 -30.13 -12.09
CA PRO A 187 -0.02 -29.26 -13.23
C PRO A 187 -1.29 -28.42 -13.07
N PHE A 188 -2.15 -28.71 -12.09
CA PHE A 188 -3.45 -28.07 -11.89
C PHE A 188 -3.54 -27.20 -10.64
N GLY A 189 -2.41 -26.93 -10.01
CA GLY A 189 -2.37 -26.05 -8.84
C GLY A 189 -2.97 -26.64 -7.55
N ARG A 190 -3.05 -27.97 -7.42
CA ARG A 190 -3.66 -28.64 -6.25
C ARG A 190 -2.77 -28.61 -5.02
N VAL A 191 -1.44 -28.60 -5.20
CA VAL A 191 -0.45 -28.54 -4.12
C VAL A 191 -0.13 -27.08 -3.78
N TRP A 192 0.07 -26.27 -4.79
CA TRP A 192 0.34 -24.85 -4.71
C TRP A 192 -0.41 -24.13 -5.83
N PRO A 193 -1.10 -23.01 -5.58
CA PRO A 193 -1.80 -22.28 -6.63
C PRO A 193 -0.88 -21.98 -7.82
N VAL A 194 -1.44 -22.00 -9.03
CA VAL A 194 -0.71 -21.56 -10.22
C VAL A 194 -0.40 -20.09 -10.08
N PHE A 195 0.78 -19.66 -10.45
CA PHE A 195 1.29 -18.30 -10.26
C PHE A 195 2.08 -17.80 -11.48
N ASN A 196 2.55 -16.58 -11.44
CA ASN A 196 3.30 -15.91 -12.50
C ASN A 196 4.55 -15.19 -11.97
N VAL A 197 5.26 -14.46 -12.85
CA VAL A 197 6.47 -13.71 -12.49
C VAL A 197 6.16 -12.55 -11.54
N ALA A 198 5.02 -11.87 -11.73
CA ALA A 198 4.62 -10.78 -10.84
C ALA A 198 4.42 -11.28 -9.39
N ASP A 199 3.80 -12.45 -9.20
CA ASP A 199 3.59 -13.04 -7.88
C ASP A 199 4.92 -13.40 -7.20
N MET A 200 5.86 -13.99 -7.97
CA MET A 200 7.21 -14.26 -7.47
C MET A 200 7.90 -12.96 -7.01
N ALA A 201 7.79 -11.92 -7.80
CA ALA A 201 8.39 -10.62 -7.47
C ALA A 201 7.75 -10.01 -6.20
N ILE A 202 6.43 -10.08 -6.07
CA ILE A 202 5.72 -9.60 -4.87
C ILE A 202 6.17 -10.38 -3.63
N VAL A 203 6.24 -11.71 -3.71
CA VAL A 203 6.64 -12.55 -2.58
C VAL A 203 8.10 -12.31 -2.19
N CYS A 204 9.01 -12.29 -3.17
CA CYS A 204 10.44 -12.04 -2.91
C CYS A 204 10.68 -10.61 -2.37
N GLY A 205 9.99 -9.62 -2.95
CA GLY A 205 10.08 -8.22 -2.51
C GLY A 205 9.52 -8.04 -1.10
N GLY A 206 8.36 -8.63 -0.82
CA GLY A 206 7.75 -8.62 0.51
C GLY A 206 8.64 -9.30 1.56
N ALA A 207 9.19 -10.47 1.25
CA ALA A 207 10.14 -11.15 2.12
C ALA A 207 11.38 -10.30 2.41
N THR A 208 11.93 -9.63 1.38
CA THR A 208 13.07 -8.70 1.53
C THR A 208 12.73 -7.57 2.49
N ILE A 209 11.56 -6.94 2.35
CA ILE A 209 11.10 -5.85 3.21
C ILE A 209 10.94 -6.34 4.66
N VAL A 210 10.32 -7.50 4.86
CA VAL A 210 10.14 -8.08 6.20
C VAL A 210 11.49 -8.36 6.87
N VAL A 211 12.44 -8.93 6.15
CA VAL A 211 13.80 -9.19 6.70
C VAL A 211 14.48 -7.88 7.09
N LEU A 212 14.42 -6.84 6.26
CA LEU A 212 15.01 -5.54 6.55
C LEU A 212 14.36 -4.88 7.78
N ALA A 213 13.04 -4.95 7.89
CA ALA A 213 12.30 -4.44 9.03
C ALA A 213 12.69 -5.17 10.33
N LEU A 214 12.81 -6.50 10.30
CA LEU A 214 13.28 -7.30 11.45
C LEU A 214 14.73 -6.98 11.82
N MET A 215 15.55 -6.58 10.86
CA MET A 215 16.93 -6.12 11.09
C MET A 215 16.99 -4.62 11.49
N GLN A 216 15.85 -3.98 11.73
CA GLN A 216 15.74 -2.57 12.12
C GLN A 216 16.37 -1.60 11.11
N HIS A 217 16.34 -1.94 9.83
CA HIS A 217 16.77 -1.09 8.73
C HIS A 217 15.54 -0.39 8.14
N ASP A 218 15.54 0.94 8.12
CA ASP A 218 14.45 1.73 7.56
C ASP A 218 14.68 2.10 6.09
N TYR A 219 13.59 2.52 5.43
CA TYR A 219 13.60 2.90 4.01
C TYR A 219 14.39 4.19 3.74
N ASP A 220 14.53 5.07 4.72
CA ASP A 220 15.33 6.31 4.64
C ASP A 220 16.84 6.09 4.82
N GLY A 221 17.26 4.84 5.08
CA GLY A 221 18.64 4.46 5.29
C GLY A 221 19.09 4.51 6.75
N THR A 222 18.20 4.83 7.68
CA THR A 222 18.51 4.78 9.11
C THR A 222 18.52 3.34 9.63
N VAL A 223 19.35 3.09 10.65
CA VAL A 223 19.46 1.78 11.33
C VAL A 223 19.27 2.02 12.81
N HIS A 224 18.21 1.47 13.37
CA HIS A 224 17.94 1.55 14.80
C HIS A 224 18.80 0.53 15.56
N LYS A 225 19.85 1.02 16.23
CA LYS A 225 20.62 0.18 17.17
C LYS A 225 20.01 0.30 18.57
N GLU A 226 19.62 -0.82 19.17
CA GLU A 226 19.28 -0.83 20.59
C GLU A 226 20.48 -0.30 21.41
N LYS A 227 20.25 0.76 22.22
CA LYS A 227 21.22 1.14 23.25
C LYS A 227 21.33 -0.02 24.22
N LYS A 228 22.49 -0.72 24.25
CA LYS A 228 22.81 -1.60 25.37
C LYS A 228 22.77 -0.73 26.63
N VAL A 229 21.79 -0.96 27.46
CA VAL A 229 21.80 -0.47 28.84
C VAL A 229 22.89 -1.30 29.53
N GLU A 230 24.04 -0.70 29.72
CA GLU A 230 25.07 -1.25 30.58
C GLU A 230 24.53 -1.20 32.03
N ALA A 231 24.36 -2.40 32.60
CA ALA A 231 23.90 -2.63 33.97
C ALA A 231 25.08 -2.49 34.95
#